data_821413a9ecb7b6846707c9e8c57e9acc
#
_entry.id   821413a9ecb7b6846707c9e8c57e9acc
#
_cell.length_a   1.000
_cell.length_b   1.000
_cell.length_c   1.000
_cell.angle_alpha   90.00
_cell.angle_beta   90.00
_cell.angle_gamma   90.00
#
_symmetry.space_group_name_H-M   'P 1'
#
loop_
_entity.id
_entity.type
_entity.pdbx_description
1 polymer ?
#
loop_
_entity_poly.entity_id
_entity_poly.type
_entity_poly.pdbx_seq_one_letter_code
_entity_poly.pdbx_strand_id
1 'polypeptide(L)'
;MENLFGDFEQINGSNCAYRIVRYGNVLHSTGSVLVKWKYALENRKELILTDPEATRFFITWEQAIDVIFSCLNDAQSAEPFYPPNMKSISLGILLELTIRKYAKTVPDIRVIGLQKGENMHECITADLSSEYAERWNNEELLNLI
;
A
#
# COMPACT_ATOMS: atom_id res chain seq x y z
N MET A 1 1.21 -10.81 -15.52
CA MET A 1 1.67 -11.95 -14.71
C MET A 1 0.49 -12.71 -14.11
N GLU A 2 -0.51 -12.05 -13.51
CA GLU A 2 -1.68 -12.73 -12.91
C GLU A 2 -2.45 -13.60 -13.90
N ASN A 3 -2.71 -13.11 -15.13
CA ASN A 3 -3.39 -13.90 -16.18
C ASN A 3 -2.64 -15.22 -16.48
N LEU A 4 -1.33 -15.22 -16.40
CA LEU A 4 -0.53 -16.43 -16.63
C LEU A 4 -0.80 -17.52 -15.57
N PHE A 5 -0.99 -17.13 -14.31
CA PHE A 5 -1.34 -18.08 -13.25
C PHE A 5 -2.76 -18.63 -13.41
N GLY A 6 -3.70 -17.79 -13.85
CA GLY A 6 -5.05 -18.22 -14.23
C GLY A 6 -5.03 -19.25 -15.37
N ASP A 7 -4.20 -18.97 -16.39
CA ASP A 7 -4.04 -19.89 -17.53
C ASP A 7 -3.41 -21.23 -17.08
N PHE A 8 -2.41 -21.20 -16.18
CA PHE A 8 -1.80 -22.42 -15.65
C PHE A 8 -2.76 -23.28 -14.82
N GLU A 9 -3.67 -22.65 -14.07
CA GLU A 9 -4.69 -23.39 -13.31
C GLU A 9 -5.65 -24.17 -14.23
N GLN A 10 -5.89 -23.68 -15.44
CA GLN A 10 -6.77 -24.31 -16.43
C GLN A 10 -6.09 -25.45 -17.20
N ILE A 11 -4.77 -25.62 -17.11
CA ILE A 11 -4.06 -26.69 -17.78
C ILE A 11 -4.40 -28.02 -17.10
N ASN A 12 -5.09 -28.91 -17.83
CA ASN A 12 -5.43 -30.25 -17.38
C ASN A 12 -4.18 -31.03 -16.96
N GLY A 13 -4.20 -31.57 -15.75
CA GLY A 13 -3.09 -32.38 -15.21
C GLY A 13 -2.10 -31.61 -14.34
N SER A 14 -2.31 -30.33 -14.09
CA SER A 14 -1.53 -29.60 -13.08
C SER A 14 -1.92 -30.09 -11.67
N ASN A 15 -0.94 -30.58 -10.92
CA ASN A 15 -1.11 -30.91 -9.49
C ASN A 15 -0.86 -29.70 -8.57
N CYS A 16 -0.73 -28.51 -9.14
CA CYS A 16 -0.50 -27.25 -8.41
C CYS A 16 -1.76 -26.40 -8.40
N ALA A 17 -2.15 -25.93 -7.22
CA ALA A 17 -3.16 -24.89 -7.07
C ALA A 17 -2.47 -23.51 -7.02
N TYR A 18 -2.81 -22.65 -7.95
CA TYR A 18 -2.28 -21.27 -7.98
C TYR A 18 -3.23 -20.36 -7.21
N ARG A 19 -2.65 -19.43 -6.45
CA ARG A 19 -3.42 -18.43 -5.69
C ARG A 19 -2.79 -17.07 -5.88
N ILE A 20 -3.61 -16.04 -6.06
CA ILE A 20 -3.19 -14.66 -6.29
C ILE A 20 -3.71 -13.81 -5.14
N VAL A 21 -2.84 -13.07 -4.50
CA VAL A 21 -3.19 -12.11 -3.44
C VAL A 21 -2.88 -10.71 -3.92
N ARG A 22 -3.83 -9.80 -3.77
CA ARG A 22 -3.62 -8.36 -3.95
C ARG A 22 -3.81 -7.65 -2.62
N TYR A 23 -2.89 -6.80 -2.25
CA TYR A 23 -3.00 -5.91 -1.09
C TYR A 23 -2.26 -4.61 -1.34
N GLY A 24 -2.53 -3.60 -0.50
CA GLY A 24 -1.92 -2.28 -0.60
C GLY A 24 -0.47 -2.24 -0.14
N ASN A 25 0.02 -1.04 0.09
CA ASN A 25 1.38 -0.81 0.54
C ASN A 25 1.56 -1.30 1.98
N VAL A 26 2.56 -2.12 2.24
CA VAL A 26 2.87 -2.58 3.59
C VAL A 26 3.66 -1.51 4.31
N LEU A 27 3.16 -1.07 5.48
CA LEU A 27 3.83 -0.10 6.34
C LEU A 27 5.26 -0.58 6.66
N HIS A 28 6.22 0.35 6.60
CA HIS A 28 7.65 0.08 6.87
C HIS A 28 8.34 -0.93 5.95
N SER A 29 7.72 -1.34 4.85
CA SER A 29 8.40 -2.20 3.87
C SER A 29 9.64 -1.53 3.31
N THR A 30 10.65 -2.32 2.96
CA THR A 30 11.92 -1.84 2.39
C THR A 30 11.67 -0.99 1.14
N GLY A 31 12.22 0.23 1.13
CA GLY A 31 12.06 1.17 0.02
C GLY A 31 10.72 1.92 -0.01
N SER A 32 9.82 1.69 0.96
CA SER A 32 8.56 2.42 1.09
C SER A 32 8.78 3.92 1.31
N VAL A 33 7.75 4.70 1.01
CA VAL A 33 7.76 6.16 1.19
C VAL A 33 8.03 6.55 2.65
N LEU A 34 7.48 5.83 3.61
CA LEU A 34 7.70 6.07 5.04
C LEU A 34 9.18 5.90 5.41
N VAL A 35 9.84 4.84 4.95
CA VAL A 35 11.26 4.61 5.22
C VAL A 35 12.12 5.72 4.60
N LYS A 36 11.78 6.16 3.39
CA LYS A 36 12.49 7.26 2.72
C LYS A 36 12.31 8.59 3.48
N TRP A 37 11.09 8.90 3.94
CA TRP A 37 10.83 10.13 4.70
C TRP A 37 11.48 10.10 6.08
N LYS A 38 11.42 8.98 6.80
CA LYS A 38 12.18 8.85 8.07
C LYS A 38 13.66 9.11 7.87
N TYR A 39 14.26 8.46 6.88
CA TYR A 39 15.67 8.67 6.55
C TYR A 39 15.98 10.13 6.22
N ALA A 40 15.12 10.79 5.44
CA ALA A 40 15.30 12.20 5.08
C ALA A 40 15.23 13.10 6.32
N LEU A 41 14.25 12.89 7.22
CA LEU A 41 14.11 13.64 8.47
C LEU A 41 15.32 13.46 9.40
N GLU A 42 15.80 12.23 9.56
CA GLU A 42 16.97 11.91 10.40
C GLU A 42 18.26 12.57 9.88
N ASN A 43 18.38 12.69 8.54
CA ASN A 43 19.56 13.24 7.89
C ASN A 43 19.39 14.71 7.45
N ARG A 44 18.32 15.41 7.88
CA ARG A 44 18.00 16.80 7.53
C ARG A 44 17.99 17.04 6.02
N LYS A 45 17.46 16.07 5.27
CA LYS A 45 17.28 16.16 3.82
C LYS A 45 15.88 16.64 3.50
N GLU A 46 15.72 17.20 2.31
CA GLU A 46 14.41 17.57 1.75
C GLU A 46 13.49 16.34 1.65
N LEU A 47 12.24 16.53 2.04
CA LEU A 47 11.18 15.54 1.84
C LEU A 47 10.59 15.70 0.44
N ILE A 48 10.52 14.62 -0.30
CA ILE A 48 9.92 14.61 -1.63
C ILE A 48 8.54 14.00 -1.54
N LEU A 49 7.55 14.73 -2.04
CA LEU A 49 6.15 14.33 -2.15
C LEU A 49 5.75 14.42 -3.62
N THR A 50 5.11 13.37 -4.15
CA THR A 50 4.64 13.38 -5.54
C THR A 50 3.40 14.25 -5.67
N ASP A 51 2.33 13.90 -4.97
CA ASP A 51 1.10 14.68 -4.91
C ASP A 51 0.43 14.48 -3.55
N PRO A 52 0.08 15.55 -2.81
CA PRO A 52 -0.55 15.44 -1.49
C PRO A 52 -1.94 14.79 -1.53
N GLU A 53 -2.67 14.94 -2.65
CA GLU A 53 -4.01 14.37 -2.80
C GLU A 53 -3.98 12.90 -3.28
N ALA A 54 -2.83 12.41 -3.74
CA ALA A 54 -2.68 11.02 -4.14
C ALA A 54 -2.99 10.09 -2.98
N THR A 55 -3.84 9.09 -3.22
CA THR A 55 -4.25 8.13 -2.18
C THR A 55 -3.68 6.75 -2.42
N ARG A 56 -3.33 6.08 -1.32
CA ARG A 56 -2.79 4.71 -1.35
C ARG A 56 -3.45 3.88 -0.27
N PHE A 57 -3.60 2.59 -0.54
CA PHE A 57 -3.92 1.62 0.50
C PHE A 57 -2.68 1.33 1.35
N PHE A 58 -2.86 1.30 2.66
CA PHE A 58 -1.81 0.85 3.57
C PHE A 58 -2.33 -0.25 4.47
N ILE A 59 -1.49 -1.25 4.70
CA ILE A 59 -1.76 -2.34 5.63
C ILE A 59 -0.53 -2.57 6.51
N THR A 60 -0.72 -3.21 7.66
CA THR A 60 0.40 -3.67 8.48
C THR A 60 0.97 -4.97 7.92
N TRP A 61 2.16 -5.36 8.38
CA TRP A 61 2.76 -6.63 7.96
C TRP A 61 1.97 -7.84 8.50
N GLU A 62 1.35 -7.72 9.67
CA GLU A 62 0.45 -8.74 10.22
C GLU A 62 -0.75 -8.94 9.30
N GLN A 63 -1.42 -7.85 8.91
CA GLN A 63 -2.54 -7.90 7.97
C GLN A 63 -2.14 -8.51 6.62
N ALA A 64 -0.92 -8.22 6.13
CA ALA A 64 -0.42 -8.82 4.90
C ALA A 64 -0.25 -10.34 5.04
N ILE A 65 0.26 -10.81 6.18
CA ILE A 65 0.39 -12.25 6.48
C ILE A 65 -0.99 -12.89 6.59
N ASP A 66 -1.91 -12.28 7.33
CA ASP A 66 -3.26 -12.81 7.53
C ASP A 66 -4.00 -12.98 6.19
N VAL A 67 -3.91 -12.01 5.28
CA VAL A 67 -4.55 -12.14 3.98
C VAL A 67 -3.92 -13.23 3.11
N ILE A 68 -2.60 -13.46 3.22
CA ILE A 68 -1.93 -14.55 2.51
C ILE A 68 -2.45 -15.92 3.02
N PHE A 69 -2.54 -16.09 4.34
CA PHE A 69 -3.07 -17.34 4.92
C PHE A 69 -4.56 -17.51 4.62
N SER A 70 -5.36 -16.45 4.68
CA SER A 70 -6.77 -16.52 4.29
C SER A 70 -6.91 -16.92 2.81
N CYS A 71 -6.09 -16.37 1.93
CA CYS A 71 -6.08 -16.76 0.52
C CYS A 71 -5.74 -18.25 0.33
N LEU A 72 -4.75 -18.76 1.05
CA LEU A 72 -4.38 -20.18 0.97
C LEU A 72 -5.50 -21.11 1.44
N ASN A 73 -6.27 -20.69 2.44
CA ASN A 73 -7.34 -21.51 3.02
C ASN A 73 -8.66 -21.39 2.26
N ASP A 74 -9.01 -20.17 1.81
CA ASP A 74 -10.37 -19.82 1.39
C ASP A 74 -10.49 -19.67 -0.14
N ALA A 75 -9.41 -19.29 -0.85
CA ALA A 75 -9.46 -19.10 -2.29
C ALA A 75 -9.65 -20.43 -3.03
N GLN A 76 -10.64 -20.46 -3.92
CA GLN A 76 -11.00 -21.67 -4.68
C GLN A 76 -10.36 -21.68 -6.08
N SER A 77 -9.85 -20.53 -6.56
CA SER A 77 -9.28 -20.38 -7.90
C SER A 77 -8.10 -19.41 -7.89
N ALA A 78 -7.46 -19.24 -9.05
CA ALA A 78 -6.43 -18.23 -9.29
C ALA A 78 -7.01 -16.82 -9.52
N GLU A 79 -8.26 -16.56 -9.16
CA GLU A 79 -8.79 -15.20 -9.11
C GLU A 79 -8.14 -14.40 -7.99
N PRO A 80 -7.91 -13.09 -8.18
CA PRO A 80 -7.31 -12.26 -7.17
C PRO A 80 -8.10 -12.21 -5.86
N PHE A 81 -7.50 -12.68 -4.79
CA PHE A 81 -8.00 -12.59 -3.42
C PHE A 81 -7.47 -11.32 -2.76
N TYR A 82 -8.29 -10.56 -2.07
CA TYR A 82 -7.91 -9.30 -1.42
C TYR A 82 -8.75 -9.03 -0.18
N PRO A 83 -8.21 -8.29 0.82
CA PRO A 83 -8.97 -7.89 1.99
C PRO A 83 -10.11 -6.93 1.58
N PRO A 84 -11.36 -7.19 1.96
CA PRO A 84 -12.49 -6.34 1.55
C PRO A 84 -12.47 -4.94 2.18
N ASN A 85 -11.84 -4.78 3.33
CA ASN A 85 -11.88 -3.56 4.15
C ASN A 85 -10.52 -2.88 4.29
N MET A 86 -9.76 -2.81 3.18
CA MET A 86 -8.49 -2.07 3.21
C MET A 86 -8.73 -0.58 3.38
N LYS A 87 -8.03 0.01 4.36
CA LYS A 87 -8.06 1.44 4.60
C LYS A 87 -7.05 2.18 3.73
N SER A 88 -7.40 3.37 3.34
CA SER A 88 -6.55 4.25 2.53
C SER A 88 -6.21 5.55 3.26
N ILE A 89 -5.21 6.26 2.75
CA ILE A 89 -4.85 7.59 3.22
C ILE A 89 -4.25 8.40 2.07
N SER A 90 -4.40 9.73 2.10
CA SER A 90 -3.67 10.62 1.20
C SER A 90 -2.20 10.73 1.61
N LEU A 91 -1.32 10.87 0.63
CA LEU A 91 0.11 11.02 0.89
C LEU A 91 0.42 12.31 1.66
N GLY A 92 -0.39 13.36 1.50
CA GLY A 92 -0.27 14.60 2.27
C GLY A 92 -0.47 14.37 3.77
N ILE A 93 -1.57 13.71 4.16
CA ILE A 93 -1.84 13.39 5.58
C ILE A 93 -0.78 12.42 6.12
N LEU A 94 -0.39 11.41 5.35
CA LEU A 94 0.67 10.49 5.77
C LEU A 94 1.99 11.21 6.03
N LEU A 95 2.35 12.18 5.19
CA LEU A 95 3.54 13.01 5.38
C LEU A 95 3.43 13.87 6.64
N GLU A 96 2.29 14.52 6.88
CA GLU A 96 2.05 15.30 8.11
C GLU A 96 2.23 14.46 9.37
N LEU A 97 1.64 13.27 9.40
CA LEU A 97 1.78 12.34 10.53
C LEU A 97 3.23 11.90 10.72
N THR A 98 3.94 11.66 9.61
CA THR A 98 5.37 11.28 9.66
C THR A 98 6.22 12.43 10.21
N ILE A 99 5.97 13.66 9.78
CA ILE A 99 6.64 14.85 10.31
C ILE A 99 6.32 15.02 11.79
N ARG A 100 5.04 14.96 12.17
CA ARG A 100 4.60 15.07 13.58
C ARG A 100 5.33 14.08 14.49
N LYS A 101 5.57 12.85 14.00
CA LYS A 101 6.20 11.78 14.79
C LYS A 101 7.73 11.88 14.85
N TYR A 102 8.39 12.23 13.75
CA TYR A 102 9.84 12.06 13.61
C TYR A 102 10.63 13.36 13.42
N ALA A 103 9.99 14.46 13.02
CA ALA A 103 10.73 15.69 12.76
C ALA A 103 11.17 16.36 14.06
N LYS A 104 12.46 16.73 14.12
CA LYS A 104 13.03 17.54 15.19
C LYS A 104 13.05 19.04 14.86
N THR A 105 12.97 19.37 13.59
CA THR A 105 12.94 20.72 13.02
C THR A 105 11.96 20.76 11.88
N VAL A 106 11.52 21.93 11.47
CA VAL A 106 10.66 22.09 10.28
C VAL A 106 11.44 21.62 9.05
N PRO A 107 10.98 20.58 8.33
CA PRO A 107 11.68 20.10 7.15
C PRO A 107 11.32 20.90 5.91
N ASP A 108 12.22 20.93 4.94
CA ASP A 108 11.90 21.39 3.59
C ASP A 108 11.10 20.28 2.87
N ILE A 109 10.02 20.68 2.19
CA ILE A 109 9.15 19.77 1.43
C ILE A 109 9.10 20.25 -0.02
N ARG A 110 9.38 19.34 -0.95
CA ARG A 110 9.23 19.59 -2.37
C ARG A 110 8.17 18.68 -2.98
N VAL A 111 7.13 19.29 -3.54
CA VAL A 111 6.11 18.59 -4.34
C VAL A 111 6.58 18.53 -5.79
N ILE A 112 6.68 17.31 -6.34
CA ILE A 112 7.26 17.08 -7.68
C ILE A 112 6.22 16.66 -8.73
N GLY A 113 4.95 16.48 -8.34
CA GLY A 113 3.90 15.93 -9.19
C GLY A 113 4.00 14.40 -9.35
N LEU A 114 2.92 13.81 -9.87
CA LEU A 114 2.87 12.37 -10.14
C LEU A 114 3.94 12.00 -11.18
N GLN A 115 4.64 10.89 -10.93
CA GLN A 115 5.65 10.39 -11.83
C GLN A 115 5.04 9.52 -12.94
N LYS A 116 5.77 9.31 -14.03
CA LYS A 116 5.31 8.47 -15.14
C LYS A 116 4.95 7.07 -14.63
N GLY A 117 3.71 6.66 -14.83
CA GLY A 117 3.18 5.36 -14.39
C GLY A 117 2.64 5.36 -12.95
N GLU A 118 2.67 6.49 -12.25
CA GLU A 118 2.03 6.65 -10.96
C GLU A 118 0.59 7.15 -11.14
N ASN A 119 -0.36 6.52 -10.46
CA ASN A 119 -1.76 6.91 -10.48
C ASN A 119 -2.08 7.83 -9.30
N MET A 120 -3.07 8.72 -9.47
CA MET A 120 -3.59 9.55 -8.38
C MET A 120 -4.17 8.67 -7.27
N HIS A 121 -4.98 7.68 -7.65
CA HIS A 121 -5.60 6.72 -6.74
C HIS A 121 -5.20 5.30 -7.13
N GLU A 122 -4.98 4.47 -6.13
CA GLU A 122 -4.61 3.07 -6.30
C GLU A 122 -5.88 2.20 -6.42
N CYS A 123 -5.93 1.30 -7.40
CA CYS A 123 -7.02 0.36 -7.58
C CYS A 123 -6.54 -1.08 -7.37
N ILE A 124 -7.20 -1.80 -6.47
CA ILE A 124 -6.98 -3.24 -6.27
C ILE A 124 -7.82 -4.03 -7.28
N THR A 125 -9.06 -3.59 -7.48
CA THR A 125 -9.98 -4.08 -8.52
C THR A 125 -10.71 -2.88 -9.15
N ALA A 126 -11.57 -3.13 -10.14
CA ALA A 126 -12.39 -2.06 -10.73
C ALA A 126 -13.29 -1.36 -9.70
N ASP A 127 -13.75 -2.11 -8.68
CA ASP A 127 -14.70 -1.62 -7.67
C ASP A 127 -14.03 -1.21 -6.34
N LEU A 128 -12.72 -1.47 -6.18
CA LEU A 128 -11.97 -1.15 -4.96
C LEU A 128 -10.85 -0.16 -5.25
N SER A 129 -11.17 1.12 -5.11
CA SER A 129 -10.25 2.25 -5.26
C SER A 129 -9.91 2.88 -3.92
N SER A 130 -8.66 3.28 -3.75
CA SER A 130 -8.20 4.03 -2.58
C SER A 130 -8.84 5.42 -2.46
N GLU A 131 -9.46 5.93 -3.52
CA GLU A 131 -10.20 7.20 -3.53
C GLU A 131 -11.42 7.15 -2.60
N TYR A 132 -12.19 6.05 -2.70
CA TYR A 132 -13.48 5.88 -2.02
C TYR A 132 -13.42 4.97 -0.80
N ALA A 133 -12.29 4.33 -0.56
CA ALA A 133 -12.11 3.43 0.58
C ALA A 133 -12.16 4.19 1.92
N GLU A 134 -12.50 3.46 2.98
CA GLU A 134 -12.41 3.96 4.34
C GLU A 134 -11.03 4.54 4.62
N ARG A 135 -10.99 5.68 5.30
CA ARG A 135 -9.72 6.34 5.65
C ARG A 135 -9.19 5.79 6.98
N TRP A 136 -7.87 5.68 7.05
CA TRP A 136 -7.22 5.47 8.33
C TRP A 136 -7.57 6.59 9.30
N ASN A 137 -7.84 6.23 10.55
CA ASN A 137 -7.85 7.21 11.63
C ASN A 137 -6.43 7.72 11.87
N ASN A 138 -6.26 9.03 12.00
CA ASN A 138 -4.93 9.64 12.11
C ASN A 138 -4.17 9.21 13.37
N GLU A 139 -4.85 9.07 14.51
CA GLU A 139 -4.20 8.64 15.76
C GLU A 139 -3.84 7.14 15.71
N GLU A 140 -4.71 6.30 15.13
CA GLU A 140 -4.41 4.89 14.90
C GLU A 140 -3.17 4.74 14.01
N LEU A 141 -3.14 5.45 12.87
CA LEU A 141 -2.02 5.39 11.94
C LEU A 141 -0.74 5.98 12.55
N LEU A 142 -0.83 7.06 13.33
CA LEU A 142 0.32 7.66 14.01
C LEU A 142 1.00 6.66 14.96
N ASN A 143 0.24 5.75 15.57
CA ASN A 143 0.82 4.70 16.41
C ASN A 143 1.51 3.60 15.61
N LEU A 144 1.08 3.36 14.37
CA LEU A 144 1.58 2.30 13.50
C LEU A 144 2.82 2.71 12.68
N ILE A 145 2.99 4.00 12.34
CA ILE A 145 4.10 4.51 11.50
C ILE A 145 5.36 4.80 12.28
#